data_3adbfdc77863a3605fae61242afc88c0
#
_entry.id   3adbfdc77863a3605fae61242afc88c0
#
_cell.length_a   1.000
_cell.length_b   1.000
_cell.length_c   1.000
_cell.angle_alpha   90.00
_cell.angle_beta   90.00
_cell.angle_gamma   90.00
#
_symmetry.space_group_name_H-M   'P 1'
#
loop_
_entity.id
_entity.type
_entity.pdbx_description
1 polymer ?
#
loop_
_entity_poly.entity_id
_entity_poly.type
_entity_poly.pdbx_seq_one_letter_code
_entity_poly.pdbx_strand_id
1 'polypeptide(L)'
;KKTRKLVESCDAAFSPRGAGGEIAIASGMTTAGGGLGFLHFGSYAKNTTVRELVERSQSGMRIVGWYADRGVILCTDLHGWLPTGPFPLSINIACLIIEAVTAAEQGQLALYPLVHCMGNMAQDMAWIKLAPRLIREYLDKFGYTKCMVVGTCPAQTPLFPVAQDLGGAFAYLTYVAMVGALSKSNAVDLRTIDEGAGVATKEAHAMSYRAAKWIF
;
A
#
# COMPACT_ATOMS: atom_id res chain seq x y z
N LYS A 1 7.80 -10.89 -25.99
CA LYS A 1 8.12 -9.67 -25.22
C LYS A 1 8.30 -10.08 -23.77
N LYS A 2 9.55 -10.07 -23.25
CA LYS A 2 9.80 -10.26 -21.82
C LYS A 2 9.27 -9.03 -21.11
N THR A 3 8.16 -9.17 -20.39
CA THR A 3 7.67 -8.16 -19.45
C THR A 3 8.76 -7.97 -18.40
N ARG A 4 9.40 -6.82 -18.40
CA ARG A 4 10.30 -6.41 -17.31
C ARG A 4 9.41 -6.26 -16.08
N LYS A 5 9.51 -7.18 -15.13
CA LYS A 5 8.87 -7.00 -13.82
C LYS A 5 9.64 -5.88 -13.13
N LEU A 6 8.96 -4.75 -12.93
CA LEU A 6 9.51 -3.65 -12.15
C LEU A 6 9.47 -4.08 -10.68
N VAL A 7 10.60 -4.06 -10.03
CA VAL A 7 10.70 -4.17 -8.57
C VAL A 7 10.87 -2.74 -8.07
N GLU A 8 9.85 -2.21 -7.45
CA GLU A 8 9.89 -0.90 -6.80
C GLU A 8 9.95 -1.09 -5.29
N SER A 9 10.77 -0.30 -4.61
CA SER A 9 10.70 -0.17 -3.17
C SER A 9 9.60 0.83 -2.83
N CYS A 10 8.51 0.35 -2.23
CA CYS A 10 7.38 1.19 -1.84
C CYS A 10 7.59 1.95 -0.52
N ASP A 11 8.74 1.82 0.12
CA ASP A 11 8.99 2.40 1.45
C ASP A 11 9.33 3.90 1.45
N ALA A 12 9.14 4.57 0.35
CA ALA A 12 9.13 6.02 0.36
C ALA A 12 7.81 6.56 0.93
N ALA A 13 7.44 6.06 2.09
CA ALA A 13 6.34 6.62 2.84
C ALA A 13 6.56 8.12 3.00
N PHE A 14 5.55 8.91 2.68
CA PHE A 14 5.58 10.33 3.00
C PHE A 14 5.79 10.48 4.50
N SER A 15 7.06 10.64 4.87
CA SER A 15 7.39 10.95 6.26
C SER A 15 6.59 12.20 6.65
N PRO A 16 5.91 12.22 7.79
CA PRO A 16 5.24 13.43 8.28
C PRO A 16 6.17 14.64 8.44
N ARG A 17 7.46 14.46 8.21
CA ARG A 17 8.50 15.48 8.38
C ARG A 17 9.20 15.89 7.09
N GLY A 18 8.71 15.52 5.89
CA GLY A 18 9.32 16.12 4.73
C GLY A 18 9.51 15.26 3.49
N ALA A 19 10.49 15.58 2.73
CA ALA A 19 10.81 15.31 1.35
C ALA A 19 10.94 13.82 0.90
N GLY A 20 10.55 12.83 1.69
CA GLY A 20 10.72 11.41 1.34
C GLY A 20 10.02 11.03 0.04
N GLY A 21 8.76 11.41 -0.11
CA GLY A 21 8.02 11.17 -1.34
C GLY A 21 8.57 11.95 -2.53
N GLU A 22 8.99 13.20 -2.30
CA GLU A 22 9.62 14.05 -3.33
C GLU A 22 10.95 13.46 -3.80
N ILE A 23 11.78 13.00 -2.86
CA ILE A 23 13.06 12.33 -3.17
C ILE A 23 12.82 11.04 -3.96
N ALA A 24 11.83 10.25 -3.56
CA ALA A 24 11.48 9.02 -4.25
C ALA A 24 11.07 9.29 -5.71
N ILE A 25 10.16 10.23 -5.93
CA ILE A 25 9.74 10.64 -7.27
C ILE A 25 10.93 11.20 -8.07
N ALA A 26 11.75 12.04 -7.46
CA ALA A 26 12.95 12.60 -8.09
C ALA A 26 13.98 11.51 -8.44
N SER A 27 14.03 10.41 -7.69
CA SER A 27 14.87 9.25 -8.01
C SER A 27 14.32 8.34 -9.10
N GLY A 28 13.14 8.66 -9.65
CA GLY A 28 12.51 7.92 -10.75
C GLY A 28 11.50 6.85 -10.31
N MET A 29 11.05 6.86 -9.06
CA MET A 29 9.96 6.00 -8.63
C MET A 29 8.64 6.43 -9.27
N THR A 30 7.85 5.47 -9.70
CA THR A 30 6.56 5.71 -10.36
C THR A 30 5.37 5.50 -9.43
N THR A 31 5.64 4.98 -8.26
CA THR A 31 4.66 4.80 -7.19
C THR A 31 5.02 5.71 -6.02
N ALA A 32 4.07 6.52 -5.61
CA ALA A 32 4.19 7.35 -4.42
C ALA A 32 3.45 6.65 -3.28
N GLY A 33 4.20 6.29 -2.25
CA GLY A 33 3.65 5.64 -1.07
C GLY A 33 2.89 6.60 -0.16
N GLY A 34 1.92 6.07 0.53
CA GLY A 34 1.40 6.68 1.73
C GLY A 34 0.47 7.85 1.54
N GLY A 35 -0.72 7.58 1.07
CA GLY A 35 -1.82 8.49 1.27
C GLY A 35 -2.03 8.81 2.75
N LEU A 36 -3.21 8.51 3.24
CA LEU A 36 -3.54 8.74 4.65
C LEU A 36 -2.95 7.68 5.62
N GLY A 37 -1.76 7.22 5.37
CA GLY A 37 -1.00 6.45 6.37
C GLY A 37 -0.99 7.11 7.76
N PHE A 38 -1.56 8.34 7.86
CA PHE A 38 -1.79 9.01 9.12
C PHE A 38 -2.75 8.25 10.05
N LEU A 39 -3.73 7.51 9.53
CA LEU A 39 -4.54 6.63 10.37
C LEU A 39 -3.68 5.54 10.99
N HIS A 40 -2.65 5.12 10.29
CA HIS A 40 -1.60 4.27 10.77
C HIS A 40 -0.61 5.00 11.68
N PHE A 41 -0.13 6.17 11.27
CA PHE A 41 0.84 6.94 12.04
C PHE A 41 0.24 7.72 13.20
N GLY A 42 -1.07 7.89 13.26
CA GLY A 42 -1.75 8.50 14.40
C GLY A 42 -1.42 7.83 15.73
N SER A 43 -1.15 6.53 15.73
CA SER A 43 -0.70 5.80 16.91
C SER A 43 0.77 6.06 17.29
N TYR A 44 1.60 6.47 16.35
CA TYR A 44 3.02 6.78 16.56
C TYR A 44 3.27 8.28 16.78
N ALA A 45 2.41 9.13 16.26
CA ALA A 45 2.52 10.58 16.34
C ALA A 45 1.77 11.14 17.56
N LYS A 46 2.16 10.72 18.75
CA LYS A 46 1.46 11.04 20.02
C LYS A 46 1.20 12.54 20.27
N ASN A 47 1.97 13.41 19.66
CA ASN A 47 1.89 14.87 19.83
C ASN A 47 1.38 15.58 18.58
N THR A 48 0.77 14.86 17.64
CA THR A 48 0.26 15.43 16.39
C THR A 48 -1.26 15.27 16.35
N THR A 49 -1.98 16.32 16.06
CA THR A 49 -3.43 16.26 15.93
C THR A 49 -3.85 15.58 14.63
N VAL A 50 -5.07 15.04 14.59
CA VAL A 50 -5.64 14.44 13.36
C VAL A 50 -5.66 15.47 12.23
N ARG A 51 -5.99 16.72 12.52
CA ARG A 51 -5.99 17.81 11.53
C ARG A 51 -4.61 17.97 10.89
N GLU A 52 -3.56 18.09 11.68
CA GLU A 52 -2.19 18.21 11.17
C GLU A 52 -1.76 17.01 10.33
N LEU A 53 -2.17 15.80 10.71
CA LEU A 53 -1.89 14.60 9.93
C LEU A 53 -2.59 14.63 8.57
N VAL A 54 -3.87 15.03 8.54
CA VAL A 54 -4.63 15.19 7.29
C VAL A 54 -3.97 16.24 6.40
N GLU A 55 -3.67 17.42 6.92
CA GLU A 55 -3.05 18.50 6.16
C GLU A 55 -1.70 18.12 5.57
N ARG A 56 -0.87 17.41 6.33
CA ARG A 56 0.42 16.88 5.86
C ARG A 56 0.24 15.83 4.76
N SER A 57 -0.71 14.90 4.94
CA SER A 57 -1.01 13.88 3.93
C SER A 57 -1.51 14.51 2.64
N GLN A 58 -2.44 15.46 2.73
CA GLN A 58 -2.91 16.22 1.58
C GLN A 58 -1.79 17.00 0.89
N SER A 59 -0.82 17.52 1.63
CA SER A 59 0.35 18.17 1.04
C SER A 59 1.17 17.22 0.18
N GLY A 60 1.46 16.01 0.67
CA GLY A 60 2.12 14.99 -0.12
C GLY A 60 1.31 14.55 -1.34
N MET A 61 0.01 14.34 -1.15
CA MET A 61 -0.90 13.96 -2.24
C MET A 61 -0.97 15.01 -3.34
N ARG A 62 -0.92 16.32 -3.01
CA ARG A 62 -0.88 17.42 -3.99
C ARG A 62 0.33 17.37 -4.90
N ILE A 63 1.48 16.88 -4.42
CA ILE A 63 2.67 16.73 -5.25
C ILE A 63 2.40 15.74 -6.38
N VAL A 64 1.77 14.62 -6.07
CA VAL A 64 1.39 13.61 -7.08
C VAL A 64 0.37 14.19 -8.06
N GLY A 65 -0.63 14.92 -7.57
CA GLY A 65 -1.60 15.65 -8.40
C GLY A 65 -0.93 16.68 -9.30
N TRP A 66 0.07 17.40 -8.81
CA TRP A 66 0.85 18.37 -9.59
C TRP A 66 1.57 17.72 -10.78
N TYR A 67 2.10 16.49 -10.61
CA TYR A 67 2.67 15.72 -11.71
C TYR A 67 1.59 15.28 -12.71
N ALA A 68 0.41 14.85 -12.20
CA ALA A 68 -0.70 14.43 -13.05
C ALA A 68 -1.20 15.57 -13.96
N ASP A 69 -1.28 16.79 -13.45
CA ASP A 69 -1.63 18.00 -14.22
C ASP A 69 -0.64 18.31 -15.36
N ARG A 70 0.58 17.76 -15.26
CA ARG A 70 1.64 17.89 -16.28
C ARG A 70 1.78 16.66 -17.18
N GLY A 71 0.80 15.77 -17.13
CA GLY A 71 0.76 14.55 -17.94
C GLY A 71 1.64 13.41 -17.42
N VAL A 72 2.19 13.51 -16.22
CA VAL A 72 2.95 12.44 -15.58
C VAL A 72 2.06 11.77 -14.54
N ILE A 73 1.49 10.63 -14.89
CA ILE A 73 0.62 9.89 -13.98
C ILE A 73 1.48 8.98 -13.11
N LEU A 74 1.54 9.34 -11.83
CA LEU A 74 2.12 8.51 -10.78
C LEU A 74 0.99 7.75 -10.07
N CYS A 75 1.27 6.53 -9.64
CA CYS A 75 0.31 5.73 -8.89
C CYS A 75 0.51 5.94 -7.39
N THR A 76 -0.56 6.05 -6.64
CA THR A 76 -0.50 6.07 -5.18
C THR A 76 -1.05 4.78 -4.60
N ASP A 77 -0.29 4.17 -3.71
CA ASP A 77 -0.74 3.05 -2.91
C ASP A 77 -1.56 3.56 -1.72
N LEU A 78 -2.73 2.96 -1.57
CA LEU A 78 -3.65 3.27 -0.48
C LEU A 78 -3.47 2.22 0.62
N HIS A 79 -3.08 2.62 1.80
CA HIS A 79 -2.81 1.69 2.90
C HIS A 79 -4.04 1.33 3.73
N GLY A 80 -4.92 2.26 3.96
CA GLY A 80 -6.25 2.07 4.54
C GLY A 80 -6.34 1.39 5.91
N TRP A 81 -5.23 1.10 6.58
CA TRP A 81 -5.24 0.30 7.79
C TRP A 81 -4.99 1.10 9.08
N LEU A 82 -5.57 0.60 10.15
CA LEU A 82 -5.36 1.10 11.49
C LEU A 82 -4.39 0.16 12.23
N PRO A 83 -3.32 0.66 12.85
CA PRO A 83 -2.20 -0.16 13.32
C PRO A 83 -2.44 -0.93 14.63
N THR A 84 -3.63 -0.91 15.19
CA THR A 84 -3.83 -1.28 16.59
C THR A 84 -4.74 -2.49 16.83
N GLY A 85 -4.77 -3.48 15.95
CA GLY A 85 -5.45 -4.73 16.22
C GLY A 85 -6.23 -5.32 15.05
N PRO A 86 -6.86 -6.47 15.22
CA PRO A 86 -7.68 -7.12 14.20
C PRO A 86 -8.99 -6.36 14.06
N PHE A 87 -9.02 -5.39 13.15
CA PHE A 87 -10.24 -4.67 12.83
C PHE A 87 -11.08 -5.45 11.82
N PRO A 88 -12.42 -5.31 11.87
CA PRO A 88 -13.28 -5.80 10.81
C PRO A 88 -12.85 -5.25 9.45
N LEU A 89 -12.91 -6.07 8.40
CA LEU A 89 -12.54 -5.67 7.04
C LEU A 89 -13.31 -4.45 6.54
N SER A 90 -14.54 -4.26 7.01
CA SER A 90 -15.36 -3.09 6.70
C SER A 90 -14.71 -1.77 7.11
N ILE A 91 -14.01 -1.75 8.25
CA ILE A 91 -13.28 -0.55 8.71
C ILE A 91 -12.07 -0.29 7.78
N ASN A 92 -11.33 -1.33 7.43
CA ASN A 92 -10.20 -1.19 6.50
C ASN A 92 -10.65 -0.68 5.13
N ILE A 93 -11.75 -1.22 4.60
CA ILE A 93 -12.32 -0.75 3.33
C ILE A 93 -12.78 0.71 3.45
N ALA A 94 -13.43 1.09 4.55
CA ALA A 94 -13.82 2.47 4.77
C ALA A 94 -12.61 3.43 4.79
N CYS A 95 -11.52 3.02 5.44
CA CYS A 95 -10.26 3.79 5.45
C CYS A 95 -9.67 3.91 4.04
N LEU A 96 -9.63 2.83 3.25
CA LEU A 96 -9.17 2.86 1.86
C LEU A 96 -10.02 3.81 0.99
N ILE A 97 -11.34 3.82 1.20
CA ILE A 97 -12.24 4.72 0.47
C ILE A 97 -11.98 6.18 0.84
N ILE A 98 -11.85 6.49 2.13
CA ILE A 98 -11.54 7.84 2.61
C ILE A 98 -10.21 8.31 2.01
N GLU A 99 -9.20 7.45 2.04
CA GLU A 99 -7.90 7.73 1.49
C GLU A 99 -7.95 7.98 -0.03
N ALA A 100 -8.68 7.14 -0.76
CA ALA A 100 -8.85 7.28 -2.20
C ALA A 100 -9.55 8.58 -2.59
N VAL A 101 -10.63 8.93 -1.90
CA VAL A 101 -11.37 10.18 -2.13
C VAL A 101 -10.49 11.39 -1.82
N THR A 102 -9.75 11.35 -0.71
CA THR A 102 -8.83 12.45 -0.35
C THR A 102 -7.71 12.60 -1.38
N ALA A 103 -7.15 11.49 -1.89
CA ALA A 103 -6.13 11.52 -2.93
C ALA A 103 -6.66 12.10 -4.26
N ALA A 104 -7.85 11.66 -4.67
CA ALA A 104 -8.51 12.18 -5.87
C ALA A 104 -8.86 13.67 -5.76
N GLU A 105 -9.27 14.14 -4.57
CA GLU A 105 -9.49 15.56 -4.28
C GLU A 105 -8.22 16.38 -4.47
N GLN A 106 -7.05 15.82 -4.20
CA GLN A 106 -5.76 16.47 -4.42
C GLN A 106 -5.24 16.34 -5.87
N GLY A 107 -6.07 15.88 -6.81
CA GLY A 107 -5.76 15.82 -8.24
C GLY A 107 -5.07 14.52 -8.70
N GLN A 108 -5.03 13.49 -7.88
CA GLN A 108 -4.42 12.22 -8.27
C GLN A 108 -5.30 11.45 -9.25
N LEU A 109 -4.68 10.79 -10.23
CA LEU A 109 -5.37 10.10 -11.31
C LEU A 109 -5.20 8.58 -11.32
N ALA A 110 -4.33 8.02 -10.50
CA ALA A 110 -4.10 6.58 -10.43
C ALA A 110 -3.86 6.12 -8.99
N LEU A 111 -4.66 5.17 -8.54
CA LEU A 111 -4.63 4.64 -7.18
C LEU A 111 -4.67 3.11 -7.21
N TYR A 112 -4.01 2.46 -6.25
CA TYR A 112 -4.25 1.04 -5.99
C TYR A 112 -4.31 0.74 -4.48
N PRO A 113 -5.27 -0.07 -4.02
CA PRO A 113 -5.36 -0.43 -2.64
C PRO A 113 -4.33 -1.50 -2.27
N LEU A 114 -3.62 -1.27 -1.16
CA LEU A 114 -2.93 -2.31 -0.41
C LEU A 114 -3.93 -3.06 0.44
N VAL A 115 -4.02 -4.36 0.22
CA VAL A 115 -4.96 -5.24 0.92
C VAL A 115 -4.18 -6.13 1.87
N HIS A 116 -4.18 -5.79 3.14
CA HIS A 116 -3.45 -6.56 4.14
C HIS A 116 -4.07 -7.93 4.37
N CYS A 117 -3.30 -8.98 4.09
CA CYS A 117 -3.74 -10.35 4.30
C CYS A 117 -3.80 -10.69 5.79
N MET A 118 -4.94 -11.25 6.21
CA MET A 118 -5.23 -11.54 7.62
C MET A 118 -5.14 -13.02 7.97
N GLY A 119 -4.66 -13.85 7.04
CA GLY A 119 -4.46 -15.29 7.26
C GLY A 119 -5.70 -16.16 6.99
N ASN A 120 -6.82 -15.58 6.54
CA ASN A 120 -7.97 -16.31 6.04
C ASN A 120 -8.04 -16.17 4.52
N MET A 121 -7.61 -17.19 3.79
CA MET A 121 -7.47 -17.14 2.34
C MET A 121 -8.76 -16.74 1.62
N ALA A 122 -9.90 -17.30 1.99
CA ALA A 122 -11.17 -16.98 1.36
C ALA A 122 -11.57 -15.51 1.57
N GLN A 123 -11.38 -15.02 2.79
CA GLN A 123 -11.64 -13.65 3.15
C GLN A 123 -10.66 -12.68 2.48
N ASP A 124 -9.36 -13.00 2.48
CA ASP A 124 -8.33 -12.18 1.87
C ASP A 124 -8.53 -12.06 0.35
N MET A 125 -8.86 -13.18 -0.32
CA MET A 125 -9.19 -13.16 -1.75
C MET A 125 -10.47 -12.39 -2.06
N ALA A 126 -11.49 -12.49 -1.21
CA ALA A 126 -12.73 -11.72 -1.38
C ALA A 126 -12.46 -10.23 -1.22
N TRP A 127 -11.65 -9.84 -0.26
CA TRP A 127 -11.29 -8.45 -0.02
C TRP A 127 -10.49 -7.86 -1.19
N ILE A 128 -9.49 -8.59 -1.71
CA ILE A 128 -8.72 -8.16 -2.88
C ILE A 128 -9.62 -7.82 -4.07
N LYS A 129 -10.71 -8.56 -4.26
CA LYS A 129 -11.67 -8.31 -5.34
C LYS A 129 -12.66 -7.19 -5.01
N LEU A 130 -13.02 -7.04 -3.75
CA LEU A 130 -14.07 -6.11 -3.32
C LEU A 130 -13.54 -4.67 -3.18
N ALA A 131 -12.33 -4.50 -2.64
CA ALA A 131 -11.78 -3.18 -2.35
C ALA A 131 -11.73 -2.24 -3.58
N PRO A 132 -11.18 -2.62 -4.75
CA PRO A 132 -11.13 -1.73 -5.90
C PRO A 132 -12.52 -1.38 -6.43
N ARG A 133 -13.49 -2.30 -6.34
CA ARG A 133 -14.86 -2.05 -6.77
C ARG A 133 -15.54 -1.00 -5.90
N LEU A 134 -15.41 -1.13 -4.58
CA LEU A 134 -16.01 -0.16 -3.65
C LEU A 134 -15.32 1.19 -3.74
N ILE A 135 -13.98 1.23 -3.85
CA ILE A 135 -13.26 2.48 -4.08
C ILE A 135 -13.77 3.17 -5.34
N ARG A 136 -13.91 2.44 -6.46
CA ARG A 136 -14.44 3.00 -7.72
C ARG A 136 -15.84 3.58 -7.52
N GLU A 137 -16.73 2.82 -6.84
CA GLU A 137 -18.10 3.26 -6.58
C GLU A 137 -18.14 4.60 -5.81
N TYR A 138 -17.30 4.76 -4.80
CA TYR A 138 -17.26 5.99 -4.01
C TYR A 138 -16.59 7.14 -4.76
N LEU A 139 -15.53 6.87 -5.52
CA LEU A 139 -14.94 7.89 -6.39
C LEU A 139 -15.98 8.44 -7.38
N ASP A 140 -16.80 7.58 -7.96
CA ASP A 140 -17.88 7.99 -8.87
C ASP A 140 -18.95 8.81 -8.13
N LYS A 141 -19.39 8.38 -6.94
CA LYS A 141 -20.33 9.12 -6.10
C LYS A 141 -19.86 10.54 -5.74
N PHE A 142 -18.56 10.71 -5.58
CA PHE A 142 -17.96 12.02 -5.28
C PHE A 142 -17.52 12.79 -6.54
N GLY A 143 -17.79 12.26 -7.74
CA GLY A 143 -17.50 12.92 -9.00
C GLY A 143 -16.07 12.78 -9.54
N TYR A 144 -15.24 11.95 -8.91
CA TYR A 144 -13.85 11.70 -9.33
C TYR A 144 -13.74 10.62 -10.41
N THR A 145 -14.53 10.75 -11.47
CA THR A 145 -14.66 9.74 -12.53
C THR A 145 -13.38 9.51 -13.35
N LYS A 146 -12.46 10.48 -13.36
CA LYS A 146 -11.17 10.39 -14.07
C LYS A 146 -10.09 9.65 -13.27
N CYS A 147 -10.26 9.51 -11.97
CA CYS A 147 -9.30 8.82 -11.12
C CYS A 147 -9.43 7.31 -11.30
N MET A 148 -8.37 6.65 -11.74
CA MET A 148 -8.34 5.22 -12.01
C MET A 148 -8.00 4.42 -10.75
N VAL A 149 -8.68 3.29 -10.56
CA VAL A 149 -8.24 2.25 -9.63
C VAL A 149 -7.54 1.18 -10.46
N VAL A 150 -6.21 1.13 -10.39
CA VAL A 150 -5.38 0.37 -11.34
C VAL A 150 -5.09 -1.07 -10.91
N GLY A 151 -5.73 -1.55 -9.87
CA GLY A 151 -5.61 -2.94 -9.43
C GLY A 151 -5.59 -3.07 -7.91
N THR A 152 -4.98 -4.13 -7.44
CA THR A 152 -4.81 -4.42 -6.00
C THR A 152 -3.42 -4.97 -5.72
N CYS A 153 -2.97 -4.76 -4.51
CA CYS A 153 -1.71 -5.27 -4.00
C CYS A 153 -1.96 -5.95 -2.64
N PRO A 154 -2.01 -7.29 -2.58
CA PRO A 154 -1.95 -7.97 -1.30
C PRO A 154 -0.65 -7.65 -0.59
N ALA A 155 -0.76 -7.39 0.69
CA ALA A 155 0.36 -6.99 1.52
C ALA A 155 0.46 -7.85 2.79
N GLN A 156 1.69 -8.03 3.26
CA GLN A 156 1.89 -8.60 4.59
C GLN A 156 1.43 -7.59 5.64
N THR A 157 0.57 -8.04 6.56
CA THR A 157 0.16 -7.18 7.68
C THR A 157 1.24 -7.14 8.76
N PRO A 158 1.60 -5.97 9.27
CA PRO A 158 2.48 -5.87 10.43
C PRO A 158 1.80 -6.30 11.75
N LEU A 159 0.51 -6.64 11.71
CA LEU A 159 -0.23 -7.11 12.90
C LEU A 159 0.03 -8.59 13.22
N PHE A 160 0.51 -9.39 12.27
CA PHE A 160 1.02 -10.71 12.61
C PHE A 160 2.32 -10.55 13.37
N PRO A 161 2.51 -11.33 14.44
CA PRO A 161 3.80 -11.35 15.10
C PRO A 161 4.84 -11.66 14.01
N VAL A 162 5.82 -10.79 13.90
CA VAL A 162 6.92 -11.02 12.98
C VAL A 162 7.49 -12.38 13.34
N ALA A 163 7.56 -13.26 12.37
CA ALA A 163 7.99 -14.62 12.60
C ALA A 163 9.39 -14.61 13.25
N GLN A 164 9.51 -15.34 14.35
CA GLN A 164 10.76 -15.41 15.13
C GLN A 164 11.77 -16.39 14.50
N ASP A 165 11.36 -17.09 13.46
CA ASP A 165 12.18 -18.04 12.74
C ASP A 165 11.96 -17.92 11.22
N LEU A 166 12.94 -18.41 10.46
CA LEU A 166 12.90 -18.36 9.00
C LEU A 166 11.74 -19.16 8.39
N GLY A 167 11.36 -20.28 9.01
CA GLY A 167 10.26 -21.11 8.51
C GLY A 167 8.95 -20.34 8.54
N GLY A 168 8.63 -19.70 9.66
CA GLY A 168 7.45 -18.85 9.80
C GLY A 168 7.50 -17.63 8.87
N ALA A 169 8.67 -17.00 8.72
CA ALA A 169 8.85 -15.87 7.82
C ALA A 169 8.55 -16.23 6.35
N PHE A 170 9.12 -17.36 5.88
CA PHE A 170 8.83 -17.86 4.53
C PHE A 170 7.39 -18.33 4.36
N ALA A 171 6.80 -18.98 5.36
CA ALA A 171 5.42 -19.44 5.31
C ALA A 171 4.46 -18.26 5.11
N TYR A 172 4.66 -17.17 5.85
CA TYR A 172 3.82 -15.99 5.72
C TYR A 172 4.01 -15.25 4.40
N LEU A 173 5.26 -15.07 3.97
CA LEU A 173 5.60 -14.46 2.69
C LEU A 173 4.99 -15.24 1.53
N THR A 174 5.13 -16.55 1.52
CA THR A 174 4.57 -17.41 0.46
C THR A 174 3.06 -17.44 0.48
N TYR A 175 2.45 -17.37 1.66
CA TYR A 175 1.00 -17.22 1.78
C TYR A 175 0.50 -15.96 1.07
N VAL A 176 1.09 -14.79 1.33
CA VAL A 176 0.69 -13.52 0.70
C VAL A 176 0.92 -13.57 -0.83
N ALA A 177 2.06 -14.11 -1.26
CA ALA A 177 2.34 -14.31 -2.68
C ALA A 177 1.29 -15.23 -3.34
N MET A 178 0.91 -16.33 -2.68
CA MET A 178 -0.10 -17.27 -3.18
C MET A 178 -1.49 -16.61 -3.27
N VAL A 179 -1.90 -15.87 -2.26
CA VAL A 179 -3.16 -15.10 -2.28
C VAL A 179 -3.15 -14.13 -3.45
N GLY A 180 -2.03 -13.44 -3.69
CA GLY A 180 -1.87 -12.53 -4.83
C GLY A 180 -2.00 -13.24 -6.18
N ALA A 181 -1.31 -14.36 -6.35
CA ALA A 181 -1.35 -15.14 -7.58
C ALA A 181 -2.76 -15.68 -7.89
N LEU A 182 -3.41 -16.30 -6.89
CA LEU A 182 -4.76 -16.85 -7.03
C LEU A 182 -5.82 -15.76 -7.26
N SER A 183 -5.64 -14.59 -6.70
CA SER A 183 -6.52 -13.44 -6.89
C SER A 183 -6.26 -12.67 -8.19
N LYS A 184 -5.19 -13.02 -8.93
CA LYS A 184 -4.72 -12.30 -10.12
C LYS A 184 -4.43 -10.83 -9.84
N SER A 185 -3.78 -10.56 -8.71
CA SER A 185 -3.39 -9.21 -8.32
C SER A 185 -2.31 -8.66 -9.25
N ASN A 186 -2.26 -7.33 -9.37
CA ASN A 186 -1.30 -6.63 -10.23
C ASN A 186 0.10 -6.54 -9.61
N ALA A 187 0.15 -6.51 -8.28
CA ALA A 187 1.38 -6.43 -7.50
C ALA A 187 1.23 -7.24 -6.21
N VAL A 188 2.32 -7.45 -5.50
CA VAL A 188 2.35 -8.00 -4.14
C VAL A 188 3.37 -7.20 -3.34
N ASP A 189 2.98 -6.70 -2.18
CA ASP A 189 3.87 -6.08 -1.21
C ASP A 189 4.42 -7.15 -0.28
N LEU A 190 5.73 -7.34 -0.32
CA LEU A 190 6.43 -8.38 0.43
C LEU A 190 7.40 -7.73 1.40
N ARG A 191 7.22 -8.05 2.66
CA ARG A 191 8.22 -7.77 3.68
C ARG A 191 9.34 -8.81 3.62
N THR A 192 10.52 -8.43 4.07
CA THR A 192 11.64 -9.35 4.08
C THR A 192 11.52 -10.41 5.19
N ILE A 193 12.19 -11.52 4.99
CA ILE A 193 12.20 -12.62 5.98
C ILE A 193 12.89 -12.25 7.30
N ASP A 194 13.64 -11.14 7.32
CA ASP A 194 14.30 -10.59 8.52
C ASP A 194 13.66 -9.28 9.01
N GLU A 195 12.44 -8.98 8.59
CA GLU A 195 11.69 -7.78 9.02
C GLU A 195 11.68 -7.62 10.55
N GLY A 196 11.62 -8.72 11.30
CA GLY A 196 11.69 -8.72 12.75
C GLY A 196 13.02 -8.33 13.35
N ALA A 197 14.09 -8.33 12.57
CA ALA A 197 15.40 -7.89 13.00
C ALA A 197 15.58 -6.36 12.91
N GLY A 198 14.62 -5.66 12.32
CA GLY A 198 14.55 -4.21 12.22
C GLY A 198 15.11 -3.63 10.93
N VAL A 199 16.30 -4.02 10.52
CA VAL A 199 16.92 -3.55 9.26
C VAL A 199 17.13 -4.72 8.32
N ALA A 200 16.40 -4.69 7.20
CA ALA A 200 16.45 -5.75 6.22
C ALA A 200 17.81 -5.79 5.49
N THR A 201 18.37 -7.00 5.36
CA THR A 201 19.60 -7.23 4.62
C THR A 201 19.32 -7.43 3.12
N LYS A 202 20.31 -7.15 2.27
CA LYS A 202 20.17 -7.42 0.82
C LYS A 202 19.98 -8.92 0.51
N GLU A 203 20.53 -9.79 1.33
CA GLU A 203 20.36 -11.23 1.25
C GLU A 203 18.92 -11.64 1.57
N ALA A 204 18.31 -11.07 2.62
CA ALA A 204 16.93 -11.30 2.97
C ALA A 204 15.98 -10.80 1.88
N HIS A 205 16.22 -9.61 1.31
CA HIS A 205 15.48 -9.13 0.15
C HIS A 205 15.56 -10.13 -1.02
N ALA A 206 16.77 -10.58 -1.37
CA ALA A 206 16.97 -11.51 -2.48
C ALA A 206 16.26 -12.84 -2.24
N MET A 207 16.29 -13.37 -1.02
CA MET A 207 15.60 -14.61 -0.66
C MET A 207 14.09 -14.46 -0.71
N SER A 208 13.56 -13.37 -0.17
CA SER A 208 12.12 -13.06 -0.16
C SER A 208 11.56 -12.97 -1.59
N TYR A 209 12.23 -12.23 -2.47
CA TYR A 209 11.81 -12.13 -3.87
C TYR A 209 11.91 -13.44 -4.62
N ARG A 210 12.95 -14.25 -4.37
CA ARG A 210 13.06 -15.58 -4.99
C ARG A 210 11.92 -16.49 -4.56
N ALA A 211 11.60 -16.53 -3.26
CA ALA A 211 10.50 -17.34 -2.74
C ALA A 211 9.17 -16.94 -3.37
N ALA A 212 8.84 -15.62 -3.39
CA ALA A 212 7.63 -15.14 -4.02
C ALA A 212 7.57 -15.45 -5.53
N LYS A 213 8.70 -15.32 -6.23
CA LYS A 213 8.78 -15.61 -7.68
C LYS A 213 8.42 -17.05 -8.03
N TRP A 214 8.67 -18.00 -7.14
CA TRP A 214 8.31 -19.41 -7.37
C TRP A 214 6.81 -19.68 -7.27
N ILE A 215 6.05 -18.76 -6.70
CA ILE A 215 4.58 -18.86 -6.57
C ILE A 215 3.89 -18.33 -7.83
N PHE A 216 4.45 -17.31 -8.48
CA PHE A 216 3.95 -16.67 -9.71
C PHE A 216 4.51 -17.32 -10.98
#